data_814b06eb12b2f498f1b568a24ccaf7b3
#
_entry.id   814b06eb12b2f498f1b568a24ccaf7b3
#
_cell.length_a   1.000
_cell.length_b   1.000
_cell.length_c   1.000
_cell.angle_alpha   90.00
_cell.angle_beta   90.00
_cell.angle_gamma   90.00
#
_symmetry.space_group_name_H-M   'P 1'
#
loop_
_entity.id
_entity.type
_entity.pdbx_description
1 polymer ?
#
loop_
_entity_poly.entity_id
_entity_poly.type
_entity_poly.pdbx_seq_one_letter_code
_entity_poly.pdbx_strand_id
1 'polypeptide(L)'
;MTILAAGAILWREEKGQLLVALIHRSRHNDWSWPKGKVDPGELLPETAVREIAEETGLAIKLGPLLKIVKYKIPSGTPKEVFYWAAKVTPAILAKSKFKPSEEVAMVDWKTPEEARKLLTYEFDSEVLDDLMVIHKRGQLRTRPLIILRHASATPRSAWKGGKGLDDGHRPLLPEGLVEAKKLVRLLDAFTPKRVITSPWSRCLNTVAPYAKKRKLKIIERSQLSEFGNKKGPKRTKNVVLDVIEEGQSAVICSHRPALPTIFDTIKKYAPETKFDLLDQGPALKPAEMMVIHLTTSDSKKKRKIVSVERYGVI
;
A
#
# COMPACT_ATOMS: atom_id res chain seq x y z
N MET A 1 -15.64 14.26 16.55
CA MET A 1 -15.17 13.12 15.73
C MET A 1 -14.20 13.68 14.68
N THR A 2 -13.06 13.04 14.46
CA THR A 2 -12.10 13.51 13.44
C THR A 2 -12.55 13.10 12.06
N ILE A 3 -12.54 14.02 11.10
CA ILE A 3 -12.82 13.72 9.69
C ILE A 3 -11.54 13.12 9.08
N LEU A 4 -11.64 11.92 8.55
CA LEU A 4 -10.55 11.29 7.80
C LEU A 4 -10.75 11.54 6.31
N ALA A 5 -9.65 11.84 5.62
CA ALA A 5 -9.60 12.01 4.18
C ALA A 5 -8.31 11.41 3.60
N ALA A 6 -8.31 11.12 2.32
CA ALA A 6 -7.18 10.53 1.64
C ALA A 6 -7.05 11.06 0.21
N GLY A 7 -5.82 11.21 -0.25
CA GLY A 7 -5.52 11.69 -1.59
C GLY A 7 -4.09 11.38 -2.02
N ALA A 8 -3.65 11.93 -3.13
CA ALA A 8 -2.30 11.71 -3.62
C ALA A 8 -1.76 12.90 -4.41
N ILE A 9 -0.45 13.13 -4.33
CA ILE A 9 0.24 13.90 -5.35
C ILE A 9 0.48 12.97 -6.54
N LEU A 10 -0.23 13.25 -7.64
CA LEU A 10 -0.01 12.59 -8.90
C LEU A 10 1.25 13.18 -9.54
N TRP A 11 2.17 12.34 -9.98
CA TRP A 11 3.40 12.78 -10.60
C TRP A 11 3.75 12.00 -11.85
N ARG A 12 4.43 12.67 -12.79
CA ARG A 12 5.00 12.06 -13.99
C ARG A 12 6.30 12.78 -14.37
N GLU A 13 7.08 12.13 -15.19
CA GLU A 13 8.26 12.74 -15.81
C GLU A 13 7.99 12.92 -17.30
N GLU A 14 8.24 14.10 -17.78
CA GLU A 14 8.13 14.45 -19.20
C GLU A 14 9.36 15.24 -19.62
N LYS A 15 10.05 14.78 -20.67
CA LYS A 15 11.30 15.40 -21.18
C LYS A 15 12.34 15.67 -20.08
N GLY A 16 12.46 14.76 -19.10
CA GLY A 16 13.38 14.89 -17.97
C GLY A 16 12.91 15.81 -16.85
N GLN A 17 11.72 16.41 -16.97
CA GLN A 17 11.15 17.31 -15.97
C GLN A 17 10.09 16.60 -15.15
N LEU A 18 10.10 16.81 -13.81
CA LEU A 18 9.05 16.36 -12.92
C LEU A 18 7.82 17.27 -13.06
N LEU A 19 6.66 16.67 -13.28
CA LEU A 19 5.38 17.34 -13.26
C LEU A 19 4.47 16.73 -12.20
N VAL A 20 3.67 17.57 -11.54
CA VAL A 20 2.66 17.19 -10.55
C VAL A 20 1.30 17.72 -10.97
N ALA A 21 0.21 16.97 -10.68
CA ALA A 21 -1.13 17.41 -11.04
C ALA A 21 -1.82 18.06 -9.85
N LEU A 22 -2.37 19.24 -10.09
CA LEU A 22 -3.25 20.01 -9.20
C LEU A 22 -4.69 19.92 -9.70
N ILE A 23 -5.63 20.08 -8.80
CA ILE A 23 -7.03 20.31 -9.12
C ILE A 23 -7.42 21.75 -8.78
N HIS A 24 -8.23 22.37 -9.65
CA HIS A 24 -8.90 23.64 -9.38
C HIS A 24 -10.36 23.37 -9.05
N ARG A 25 -10.83 23.90 -7.89
CA ARG A 25 -12.20 23.79 -7.45
C ARG A 25 -12.92 25.12 -7.55
N SER A 26 -13.74 25.31 -8.57
CA SER A 26 -14.42 26.59 -8.83
C SER A 26 -15.24 27.08 -7.66
N ARG A 27 -15.96 26.17 -6.96
CA ARG A 27 -16.80 26.51 -5.81
C ARG A 27 -16.02 27.15 -4.66
N HIS A 28 -14.76 26.77 -4.49
CA HIS A 28 -13.86 27.27 -3.43
C HIS A 28 -12.85 28.28 -3.97
N ASN A 29 -12.74 28.40 -5.29
CA ASN A 29 -11.73 29.17 -5.99
C ASN A 29 -10.31 28.88 -5.46
N ASP A 30 -9.99 27.59 -5.32
CA ASP A 30 -8.72 27.13 -4.75
C ASP A 30 -8.03 26.09 -5.64
N TRP A 31 -6.72 25.98 -5.46
CA TRP A 31 -5.86 24.95 -6.02
C TRP A 31 -5.34 24.05 -4.90
N SER A 32 -5.51 22.75 -5.05
CA SER A 32 -5.08 21.75 -4.06
C SER A 32 -4.69 20.44 -4.71
N TRP A 33 -4.20 19.51 -3.90
CA TRP A 33 -4.04 18.13 -4.31
C TRP A 33 -5.40 17.42 -4.31
N PRO A 34 -5.62 16.50 -5.28
CA PRO A 34 -6.87 15.71 -5.32
C PRO A 34 -6.98 14.81 -4.08
N LYS A 35 -8.14 14.85 -3.41
CA LYS A 35 -8.43 14.14 -2.16
C LYS A 35 -9.90 14.24 -1.77
N GLY A 36 -10.38 13.27 -1.04
CA GLY A 36 -11.71 13.36 -0.46
C GLY A 36 -11.89 12.58 0.83
N LYS A 37 -13.11 12.55 1.34
CA LYS A 37 -13.45 11.95 2.63
C LYS A 37 -13.55 10.43 2.52
N VAL A 38 -13.23 9.76 3.62
CA VAL A 38 -13.43 8.31 3.75
C VAL A 38 -14.91 7.99 3.83
N ASP A 39 -15.38 7.12 2.94
CA ASP A 39 -16.75 6.60 2.97
C ASP A 39 -16.91 5.48 3.99
N PRO A 40 -18.14 5.24 4.49
CA PRO A 40 -18.40 4.14 5.43
C PRO A 40 -17.90 2.80 4.90
N GLY A 41 -17.03 2.15 5.69
CA GLY A 41 -16.45 0.84 5.35
C GLY A 41 -15.30 0.87 4.36
N GLU A 42 -14.78 2.04 3.99
CA GLU A 42 -13.52 2.18 3.26
C GLU A 42 -12.31 2.26 4.19
N LEU A 43 -11.17 1.88 3.66
CA LEU A 43 -9.87 2.15 4.24
C LEU A 43 -9.18 3.30 3.49
N LEU A 44 -8.33 4.05 4.17
CA LEU A 44 -7.64 5.22 3.60
C LEU A 44 -7.00 4.99 2.22
N PRO A 45 -6.27 3.87 1.94
CA PRO A 45 -5.76 3.62 0.60
C PRO A 45 -6.85 3.40 -0.46
N GLU A 46 -8.00 2.82 -0.09
CA GLU A 46 -9.13 2.61 -1.00
C GLU A 46 -9.75 3.97 -1.36
N THR A 47 -9.98 4.80 -0.35
CA THR A 47 -10.47 6.19 -0.52
C THR A 47 -9.56 6.98 -1.45
N ALA A 48 -8.24 6.96 -1.23
CA ALA A 48 -7.30 7.71 -2.07
C ALA A 48 -7.42 7.31 -3.55
N VAL A 49 -7.53 6.01 -3.85
CA VAL A 49 -7.68 5.53 -5.24
C VAL A 49 -9.02 5.93 -5.83
N ARG A 50 -10.12 5.86 -5.07
CA ARG A 50 -11.46 6.27 -5.51
C ARG A 50 -11.50 7.76 -5.82
N GLU A 51 -11.09 8.60 -4.86
CA GLU A 51 -11.11 10.06 -4.99
C GLU A 51 -10.26 10.56 -6.18
N ILE A 52 -9.07 9.98 -6.36
CA ILE A 52 -8.25 10.28 -7.53
C ILE A 52 -8.98 9.93 -8.84
N ALA A 53 -9.66 8.78 -8.88
CA ALA A 53 -10.40 8.39 -10.07
C ALA A 53 -11.60 9.32 -10.34
N GLU A 54 -12.30 9.76 -9.30
CA GLU A 54 -13.45 10.66 -9.39
C GLU A 54 -13.01 12.08 -9.78
N GLU A 55 -12.02 12.66 -9.10
CA GLU A 55 -11.58 14.04 -9.30
C GLU A 55 -10.70 14.23 -10.54
N THR A 56 -9.99 13.20 -11.02
CA THR A 56 -9.01 13.34 -12.12
C THR A 56 -9.24 12.39 -13.30
N GLY A 57 -10.16 11.44 -13.18
CA GLY A 57 -10.38 10.41 -14.19
C GLY A 57 -9.24 9.42 -14.36
N LEU A 58 -8.24 9.40 -13.45
CA LEU A 58 -7.03 8.59 -13.55
C LEU A 58 -7.09 7.35 -12.66
N ALA A 59 -6.94 6.17 -13.23
CA ALA A 59 -6.83 4.92 -12.51
C ALA A 59 -5.37 4.69 -12.06
N ILE A 60 -5.04 5.07 -10.83
CA ILE A 60 -3.69 5.02 -10.27
C ILE A 60 -3.48 3.80 -9.37
N LYS A 61 -2.25 3.61 -8.96
CA LYS A 61 -1.83 2.82 -7.81
C LYS A 61 -1.01 3.69 -6.87
N LEU A 62 -1.11 3.44 -5.58
CA LEU A 62 -0.38 4.20 -4.58
C LEU A 62 1.11 3.82 -4.58
N GLY A 63 1.93 4.84 -4.48
CA GLY A 63 3.34 4.78 -4.14
C GLY A 63 3.54 5.01 -2.63
N PRO A 64 4.68 5.57 -2.19
CA PRO A 64 4.94 5.80 -0.79
C PRO A 64 4.00 6.84 -0.17
N LEU A 65 3.59 6.60 1.08
CA LEU A 65 2.93 7.61 1.90
C LEU A 65 3.92 8.77 2.14
N LEU A 66 3.50 9.98 1.82
CA LEU A 66 4.27 11.20 1.97
C LEU A 66 4.07 11.81 3.35
N LYS A 67 2.83 12.23 3.62
CA LYS A 67 2.49 13.02 4.81
C LYS A 67 1.07 12.75 5.28
N ILE A 68 0.87 12.94 6.59
CA ILE A 68 -0.44 13.08 7.20
C ILE A 68 -0.58 14.53 7.63
N VAL A 69 -1.46 15.26 6.96
CA VAL A 69 -1.76 16.66 7.29
C VAL A 69 -2.90 16.72 8.29
N LYS A 70 -2.72 17.51 9.35
CA LYS A 70 -3.72 17.67 10.42
C LYS A 70 -4.09 19.13 10.58
N TYR A 71 -5.37 19.44 10.49
CA TYR A 71 -5.89 20.80 10.67
C TYR A 71 -7.33 20.78 11.19
N LYS A 72 -7.83 21.94 11.58
CA LYS A 72 -9.25 22.14 11.90
C LYS A 72 -9.95 22.84 10.75
N ILE A 73 -11.10 22.31 10.34
CA ILE A 73 -11.97 23.00 9.38
C ILE A 73 -12.67 24.18 10.06
N PRO A 74 -13.31 25.12 9.31
CA PRO A 74 -13.95 26.31 9.91
C PRO A 74 -14.94 26.03 11.02
N SER A 75 -15.60 24.88 11.03
CA SER A 75 -16.49 24.45 12.12
C SER A 75 -15.76 24.03 13.40
N GLY A 76 -14.42 24.08 13.44
CA GLY A 76 -13.59 23.61 14.55
C GLY A 76 -13.34 22.10 14.57
N THR A 77 -13.95 21.34 13.67
CA THR A 77 -13.80 19.87 13.61
C THR A 77 -12.38 19.49 13.12
N PRO A 78 -11.66 18.60 13.84
CA PRO A 78 -10.37 18.10 13.37
C PRO A 78 -10.51 17.32 12.07
N LYS A 79 -9.57 17.52 11.14
CA LYS A 79 -9.44 16.76 9.90
C LYS A 79 -8.01 16.25 9.74
N GLU A 80 -7.88 14.98 9.35
CA GLU A 80 -6.61 14.36 8.99
C GLU A 80 -6.69 13.89 7.54
N VAL A 81 -5.71 14.31 6.74
CA VAL A 81 -5.61 13.96 5.33
C VAL A 81 -4.32 13.19 5.08
N PHE A 82 -4.46 11.99 4.54
CA PHE A 82 -3.35 11.12 4.20
C PHE A 82 -3.00 11.28 2.72
N TYR A 83 -1.75 11.63 2.42
CA TYR A 83 -1.29 11.86 1.06
C TYR A 83 -0.20 10.86 0.65
N TRP A 84 -0.42 10.21 -0.48
CA TRP A 84 0.56 9.35 -1.15
C TRP A 84 1.17 10.03 -2.36
N ALA A 85 2.35 9.56 -2.79
CA ALA A 85 2.80 9.80 -4.15
C ALA A 85 2.19 8.76 -5.08
N ALA A 86 1.69 9.16 -6.25
CA ALA A 86 1.16 8.23 -7.24
C ALA A 86 1.70 8.54 -8.64
N LYS A 87 2.42 7.58 -9.23
CA LYS A 87 2.99 7.74 -10.56
C LYS A 87 1.94 7.58 -11.65
N VAL A 88 1.83 8.58 -12.52
CA VAL A 88 1.01 8.52 -13.72
C VAL A 88 1.90 8.22 -14.92
N THR A 89 1.70 7.05 -15.53
CA THR A 89 2.41 6.66 -16.75
C THR A 89 1.69 7.20 -17.98
N PRO A 90 2.36 7.32 -19.15
CA PRO A 90 1.70 7.72 -20.39
C PRO A 90 0.45 6.88 -20.71
N ALA A 91 0.50 5.57 -20.43
CA ALA A 91 -0.63 4.66 -20.64
C ALA A 91 -1.82 4.94 -19.69
N ILE A 92 -1.57 5.39 -18.45
CA ILE A 92 -2.61 5.82 -17.51
C ILE A 92 -3.19 7.16 -17.98
N LEU A 93 -2.33 8.11 -18.34
CA LEU A 93 -2.74 9.43 -18.80
C LEU A 93 -3.63 9.35 -20.06
N ALA A 94 -3.25 8.53 -21.04
CA ALA A 94 -4.02 8.33 -22.27
C ALA A 94 -5.42 7.71 -22.04
N LYS A 95 -5.64 7.09 -20.87
CA LYS A 95 -6.92 6.49 -20.47
C LYS A 95 -7.71 7.36 -19.50
N SER A 96 -7.27 8.60 -19.25
CA SER A 96 -8.01 9.51 -18.39
C SER A 96 -9.43 9.71 -18.91
N LYS A 97 -10.37 9.68 -17.98
CA LYS A 97 -11.79 9.96 -18.25
C LYS A 97 -12.26 11.24 -17.56
N PHE A 98 -11.32 12.14 -17.25
CA PHE A 98 -11.64 13.39 -16.59
C PHE A 98 -12.67 14.16 -17.40
N LYS A 99 -13.67 14.66 -16.69
CA LYS A 99 -14.66 15.63 -17.18
C LYS A 99 -14.82 16.69 -16.10
N PRO A 100 -14.78 17.97 -16.44
CA PRO A 100 -15.08 19.03 -15.49
C PRO A 100 -16.41 18.80 -14.78
N SER A 101 -16.46 19.08 -13.48
CA SER A 101 -17.64 18.99 -12.63
C SER A 101 -17.77 20.23 -11.75
N GLU A 102 -18.85 20.34 -10.99
CA GLU A 102 -19.02 21.42 -10.01
C GLU A 102 -17.96 21.37 -8.89
N GLU A 103 -17.44 20.18 -8.58
CA GLU A 103 -16.41 20.00 -7.57
C GLU A 103 -15.01 20.28 -8.12
N VAL A 104 -14.67 19.73 -9.29
CA VAL A 104 -13.35 19.89 -9.92
C VAL A 104 -13.55 20.41 -11.34
N ALA A 105 -13.20 21.70 -11.55
CA ALA A 105 -13.28 22.33 -12.84
C ALA A 105 -12.12 21.97 -13.77
N MET A 106 -10.93 21.75 -13.21
CA MET A 106 -9.71 21.54 -13.99
C MET A 106 -8.71 20.64 -13.26
N VAL A 107 -7.99 19.84 -14.04
CA VAL A 107 -6.77 19.12 -13.60
C VAL A 107 -5.62 19.68 -14.43
N ASP A 108 -4.61 20.25 -13.80
CA ASP A 108 -3.48 20.88 -14.47
C ASP A 108 -2.14 20.29 -14.01
N TRP A 109 -1.23 20.08 -14.97
CA TRP A 109 0.10 19.54 -14.74
C TRP A 109 1.13 20.66 -14.70
N LYS A 110 1.80 20.82 -13.59
CA LYS A 110 2.76 21.89 -13.30
C LYS A 110 4.10 21.34 -12.84
N THR A 111 5.15 22.12 -13.03
CA THR A 111 6.40 21.88 -12.31
C THR A 111 6.19 22.07 -10.81
N PRO A 112 7.02 21.50 -9.94
CA PRO A 112 6.92 21.72 -8.49
C PRO A 112 6.96 23.20 -8.10
N GLU A 113 7.74 24.00 -8.80
CA GLU A 113 7.88 25.46 -8.57
C GLU A 113 6.60 26.22 -8.93
N GLU A 114 5.99 25.90 -10.08
CA GLU A 114 4.70 26.48 -10.50
C GLU A 114 3.57 26.01 -9.59
N ALA A 115 3.55 24.72 -9.23
CA ALA A 115 2.56 24.14 -8.32
C ALA A 115 2.56 24.87 -6.97
N ARG A 116 3.75 25.14 -6.41
CA ARG A 116 3.89 25.87 -5.14
C ARG A 116 3.28 27.27 -5.19
N LYS A 117 3.40 27.97 -6.32
CA LYS A 117 2.81 29.31 -6.49
C LYS A 117 1.29 29.28 -6.59
N LEU A 118 0.72 28.18 -7.07
CA LEU A 118 -0.73 28.03 -7.26
C LEU A 118 -1.41 27.48 -6.00
N LEU A 119 -0.76 26.60 -5.25
CA LEU A 119 -1.34 25.97 -4.04
C LEU A 119 -1.88 27.01 -3.08
N THR A 120 -3.15 26.90 -2.75
CA THR A 120 -3.86 27.86 -1.90
C THR A 120 -3.53 27.70 -0.42
N TYR A 121 -3.21 26.46 0.02
CA TYR A 121 -3.00 26.14 1.41
C TYR A 121 -1.54 25.79 1.70
N GLU A 122 -0.99 26.33 2.79
CA GLU A 122 0.39 26.10 3.19
C GLU A 122 0.67 24.61 3.45
N PHE A 123 -0.25 23.90 4.08
CA PHE A 123 -0.10 22.48 4.35
C PHE A 123 -0.02 21.61 3.06
N ASP A 124 -0.59 22.07 1.93
CA ASP A 124 -0.42 21.39 0.64
C ASP A 124 1.01 21.59 0.10
N SER A 125 1.63 22.76 0.37
CA SER A 125 3.05 23.00 0.06
C SER A 125 3.99 22.11 0.87
N GLU A 126 3.67 21.83 2.13
CA GLU A 126 4.44 20.89 2.94
C GLU A 126 4.41 19.46 2.39
N VAL A 127 3.27 19.01 1.83
CA VAL A 127 3.19 17.69 1.16
C VAL A 127 4.06 17.66 -0.08
N LEU A 128 4.14 18.78 -0.82
CA LEU A 128 5.06 18.92 -1.96
C LEU A 128 6.53 18.83 -1.51
N ASP A 129 6.88 19.43 -0.38
CA ASP A 129 8.23 19.36 0.16
C ASP A 129 8.65 17.91 0.44
N ASP A 130 7.77 17.11 1.04
CA ASP A 130 8.05 15.70 1.30
C ASP A 130 8.22 14.90 -0.02
N LEU A 131 7.41 15.18 -1.05
CA LEU A 131 7.63 14.63 -2.38
C LEU A 131 9.00 15.00 -2.95
N MET A 132 9.39 16.29 -2.83
CA MET A 132 10.66 16.78 -3.35
C MET A 132 11.86 16.20 -2.60
N VAL A 133 11.74 15.93 -1.29
CA VAL A 133 12.80 15.25 -0.52
C VAL A 133 13.07 13.86 -1.09
N ILE A 134 12.04 13.04 -1.32
CA ILE A 134 12.22 11.70 -1.88
C ILE A 134 12.63 11.73 -3.36
N HIS A 135 12.16 12.74 -4.12
CA HIS A 135 12.57 12.94 -5.51
C HIS A 135 14.08 13.26 -5.62
N LYS A 136 14.58 14.23 -4.87
CA LYS A 136 16.01 14.61 -4.83
C LYS A 136 16.92 13.46 -4.42
N ARG A 137 16.42 12.52 -3.60
CA ARG A 137 17.13 11.29 -3.22
C ARG A 137 17.07 10.18 -4.27
N GLY A 138 16.37 10.39 -5.40
CA GLY A 138 16.13 9.37 -6.42
C GLY A 138 15.25 8.22 -5.93
N GLN A 139 14.41 8.46 -4.92
CA GLN A 139 13.59 7.46 -4.24
C GLN A 139 12.10 7.53 -4.60
N LEU A 140 11.71 8.37 -5.55
CA LEU A 140 10.31 8.55 -5.93
C LEU A 140 9.73 7.32 -6.67
N ARG A 141 10.58 6.61 -7.42
CA ARG A 141 10.19 5.37 -8.11
C ARG A 141 10.31 4.19 -7.16
N THR A 142 9.18 3.70 -6.67
CA THR A 142 9.10 2.57 -5.74
C THR A 142 8.18 1.47 -6.23
N ARG A 143 8.27 0.34 -5.54
CA ARG A 143 7.37 -0.82 -5.66
C ARG A 143 6.98 -1.32 -4.29
N PRO A 144 5.73 -1.75 -4.07
CA PRO A 144 5.30 -2.32 -2.80
C PRO A 144 5.80 -3.77 -2.66
N LEU A 145 6.32 -4.07 -1.49
CA LEU A 145 6.43 -5.40 -0.90
C LEU A 145 5.44 -5.43 0.27
N ILE A 146 4.44 -6.29 0.18
CA ILE A 146 3.39 -6.40 1.20
C ILE A 146 3.60 -7.67 1.99
N ILE A 147 3.70 -7.55 3.32
CA ILE A 147 3.72 -8.68 4.23
C ILE A 147 2.35 -8.78 4.88
N LEU A 148 1.67 -9.89 4.64
CA LEU A 148 0.30 -10.16 5.08
C LEU A 148 0.29 -11.36 6.03
N ARG A 149 -0.33 -11.20 7.20
CA ARG A 149 -0.69 -12.35 8.02
C ARG A 149 -2.02 -12.92 7.51
N HIS A 150 -2.13 -14.26 7.44
CA HIS A 150 -3.39 -14.91 7.06
C HIS A 150 -4.58 -14.39 7.86
N ALA A 151 -5.76 -14.40 7.26
CA ALA A 151 -7.03 -14.01 7.87
C ALA A 151 -7.42 -14.92 9.05
N SER A 152 -8.45 -14.54 9.78
CA SER A 152 -8.97 -15.27 10.93
C SER A 152 -9.24 -16.73 10.57
N ALA A 153 -8.65 -17.65 11.35
CA ALA A 153 -8.73 -19.08 11.09
C ALA A 153 -9.16 -19.83 12.35
N THR A 154 -9.75 -21.00 12.16
CA THR A 154 -10.16 -21.88 13.25
C THR A 154 -9.03 -21.98 14.30
N PRO A 155 -9.27 -21.73 15.59
CA PRO A 155 -8.26 -21.88 16.62
C PRO A 155 -7.68 -23.30 16.64
N ARG A 156 -6.38 -23.42 16.93
CA ARG A 156 -5.74 -24.75 16.97
C ARG A 156 -6.39 -25.68 17.99
N SER A 157 -6.83 -25.14 19.13
CA SER A 157 -7.53 -25.90 20.19
C SER A 157 -8.89 -26.46 19.76
N ALA A 158 -9.54 -25.78 18.79
CA ALA A 158 -10.84 -26.20 18.25
C ALA A 158 -10.72 -27.03 16.95
N TRP A 159 -9.52 -27.14 16.38
CA TRP A 159 -9.31 -27.89 15.14
C TRP A 159 -9.24 -29.40 15.44
N LYS A 160 -10.29 -30.08 15.02
CA LYS A 160 -10.38 -31.56 15.09
C LYS A 160 -10.27 -32.16 13.69
N GLY A 161 -9.37 -31.59 12.85
CA GLY A 161 -9.12 -32.16 11.53
C GLY A 161 -8.90 -33.67 11.67
N GLY A 162 -9.68 -34.48 10.96
CA GLY A 162 -9.74 -35.92 11.15
C GLY A 162 -8.37 -36.62 11.24
N LYS A 163 -8.35 -37.92 11.53
CA LYS A 163 -7.08 -38.69 11.59
C LYS A 163 -6.25 -38.42 10.32
N GLY A 164 -5.00 -37.97 10.50
CA GLY A 164 -4.06 -37.73 9.38
C GLY A 164 -4.07 -36.31 8.79
N LEU A 165 -4.95 -35.40 9.22
CA LEU A 165 -4.90 -34.01 8.80
C LEU A 165 -3.97 -33.22 9.73
N ASP A 166 -2.98 -32.55 9.15
CA ASP A 166 -2.06 -31.68 9.87
C ASP A 166 -2.64 -30.26 10.08
N ASP A 167 -1.98 -29.42 10.86
CA ASP A 167 -2.36 -28.01 11.07
C ASP A 167 -2.37 -27.20 9.75
N GLY A 168 -1.76 -27.70 8.68
CA GLY A 168 -1.74 -27.09 7.38
C GLY A 168 -3.12 -27.03 6.72
N HIS A 169 -4.02 -27.95 7.05
CA HIS A 169 -5.38 -28.02 6.49
C HIS A 169 -6.40 -27.17 7.27
N ARG A 170 -6.01 -26.57 8.39
CA ARG A 170 -6.88 -25.75 9.21
C ARG A 170 -7.48 -24.57 8.43
N PRO A 171 -8.85 -24.47 8.32
CA PRO A 171 -9.51 -23.51 7.45
C PRO A 171 -9.61 -22.12 8.07
N LEU A 172 -9.96 -21.15 7.23
CA LEU A 172 -10.45 -19.86 7.70
C LEU A 172 -11.80 -20.02 8.39
N LEU A 173 -12.06 -19.16 9.36
CA LEU A 173 -13.40 -18.95 9.94
C LEU A 173 -14.30 -18.19 8.93
N PRO A 174 -15.63 -18.18 9.12
CA PRO A 174 -16.54 -17.38 8.29
C PRO A 174 -16.14 -15.91 8.21
N GLU A 175 -15.77 -15.28 9.35
CA GLU A 175 -15.23 -13.91 9.37
C GLU A 175 -13.92 -13.79 8.60
N GLY A 176 -13.04 -14.79 8.66
CA GLY A 176 -11.80 -14.81 7.89
C GLY A 176 -12.02 -14.85 6.37
N LEU A 177 -13.10 -15.49 5.92
CA LEU A 177 -13.49 -15.45 4.51
C LEU A 177 -13.98 -14.05 4.10
N VAL A 178 -14.66 -13.34 4.99
CA VAL A 178 -15.07 -11.94 4.79
C VAL A 178 -13.85 -11.03 4.75
N GLU A 179 -12.92 -11.19 5.71
CA GLU A 179 -11.64 -10.46 5.76
C GLU A 179 -10.85 -10.65 4.45
N ALA A 180 -10.74 -11.89 3.95
CA ALA A 180 -10.07 -12.20 2.69
C ALA A 180 -10.69 -11.48 1.48
N LYS A 181 -12.02 -11.31 1.46
CA LYS A 181 -12.72 -10.53 0.43
C LYS A 181 -12.47 -9.04 0.56
N LYS A 182 -12.48 -8.48 1.79
CA LYS A 182 -12.17 -7.07 2.05
C LYS A 182 -10.73 -6.73 1.65
N LEU A 183 -9.77 -7.63 1.92
CA LEU A 183 -8.36 -7.47 1.51
C LEU A 183 -8.17 -7.25 0.01
N VAL A 184 -9.12 -7.68 -0.83
CA VAL A 184 -9.01 -7.49 -2.29
C VAL A 184 -8.93 -6.01 -2.66
N ARG A 185 -9.79 -5.15 -2.08
CA ARG A 185 -9.80 -3.71 -2.37
C ARG A 185 -8.53 -3.04 -1.84
N LEU A 186 -8.13 -3.39 -0.62
CA LEU A 186 -6.92 -2.86 0.00
C LEU A 186 -5.65 -3.24 -0.77
N LEU A 187 -5.52 -4.49 -1.23
CA LEU A 187 -4.40 -4.92 -2.08
C LEU A 187 -4.44 -4.24 -3.46
N ASP A 188 -5.64 -3.99 -3.98
CA ASP A 188 -5.82 -3.30 -5.27
C ASP A 188 -5.28 -1.87 -5.26
N ALA A 189 -5.32 -1.18 -4.13
CA ALA A 189 -4.75 0.16 -4.01
C ALA A 189 -3.24 0.20 -4.31
N PHE A 190 -2.52 -0.91 -4.03
CA PHE A 190 -1.07 -1.04 -4.25
C PHE A 190 -0.73 -1.95 -5.44
N THR A 191 -1.67 -2.72 -5.94
CA THR A 191 -1.55 -3.63 -7.10
C THR A 191 -0.29 -4.51 -7.10
N PRO A 192 -0.04 -5.38 -6.07
CA PRO A 192 1.04 -6.35 -6.14
C PRO A 192 0.85 -7.30 -7.33
N LYS A 193 1.91 -7.51 -8.12
CA LYS A 193 1.89 -8.34 -9.34
C LYS A 193 2.20 -9.79 -9.06
N ARG A 194 2.74 -10.12 -7.90
CA ARG A 194 3.09 -11.48 -7.48
C ARG A 194 2.41 -11.79 -6.17
N VAL A 195 1.87 -13.01 -6.09
CA VAL A 195 1.24 -13.55 -4.88
C VAL A 195 2.05 -14.75 -4.41
N ILE A 196 2.81 -14.58 -3.33
CA ILE A 196 3.64 -15.61 -2.73
C ILE A 196 3.03 -15.97 -1.36
N THR A 197 2.88 -17.24 -1.07
CA THR A 197 2.20 -17.66 0.14
C THR A 197 2.74 -18.97 0.72
N SER A 198 2.53 -19.18 2.02
CA SER A 198 2.57 -20.50 2.61
C SER A 198 1.53 -21.42 1.96
N PRO A 199 1.84 -22.73 1.72
CA PRO A 199 0.87 -23.67 1.14
C PRO A 199 -0.25 -24.05 2.11
N TRP A 200 -0.24 -23.58 3.34
CA TRP A 200 -1.28 -23.89 4.32
C TRP A 200 -2.61 -23.22 3.98
N SER A 201 -3.71 -23.98 4.10
CA SER A 201 -5.05 -23.59 3.62
C SER A 201 -5.47 -22.17 4.03
N ARG A 202 -5.19 -21.75 5.27
CA ARG A 202 -5.55 -20.41 5.76
C ARG A 202 -4.82 -19.29 5.01
N CYS A 203 -3.56 -19.49 4.61
CA CYS A 203 -2.82 -18.52 3.81
C CYS A 203 -3.28 -18.50 2.36
N LEU A 204 -3.45 -19.69 1.75
CA LEU A 204 -3.98 -19.83 0.39
C LEU A 204 -5.34 -19.14 0.25
N ASN A 205 -6.28 -19.45 1.15
CA ASN A 205 -7.62 -18.89 1.12
C ASN A 205 -7.67 -17.39 1.42
N THR A 206 -6.67 -16.85 2.13
CA THR A 206 -6.56 -15.39 2.35
C THR A 206 -6.22 -14.65 1.06
N VAL A 207 -5.32 -15.18 0.23
CA VAL A 207 -4.86 -14.48 -0.98
C VAL A 207 -5.61 -14.88 -2.25
N ALA A 208 -6.33 -16.00 -2.23
CA ALA A 208 -7.03 -16.53 -3.39
C ALA A 208 -8.04 -15.54 -4.02
N PRO A 209 -8.86 -14.78 -3.25
CA PRO A 209 -9.79 -13.82 -3.85
C PRO A 209 -9.07 -12.73 -4.66
N TYR A 210 -7.95 -12.20 -4.15
CA TYR A 210 -7.15 -11.21 -4.87
C TYR A 210 -6.50 -11.82 -6.12
N ALA A 211 -5.86 -12.98 -5.98
CA ALA A 211 -5.22 -13.67 -7.10
C ALA A 211 -6.24 -13.97 -8.22
N LYS A 212 -7.45 -14.42 -7.87
CA LYS A 212 -8.55 -14.67 -8.82
C LYS A 212 -8.95 -13.37 -9.55
N LYS A 213 -9.20 -12.28 -8.80
CA LYS A 213 -9.61 -10.98 -9.38
C LYS A 213 -8.56 -10.45 -10.37
N ARG A 214 -7.28 -10.59 -10.06
CA ARG A 214 -6.17 -10.09 -10.86
C ARG A 214 -5.62 -11.09 -11.87
N LYS A 215 -6.18 -12.31 -11.93
CA LYS A 215 -5.72 -13.42 -12.79
C LYS A 215 -4.24 -13.72 -12.58
N LEU A 216 -3.77 -13.72 -11.31
CA LEU A 216 -2.40 -13.97 -10.92
C LEU A 216 -2.23 -15.42 -10.48
N LYS A 217 -1.08 -16.02 -10.82
CA LYS A 217 -0.68 -17.31 -10.27
C LYS A 217 -0.26 -17.16 -8.82
N ILE A 218 -0.76 -18.03 -7.95
CA ILE A 218 -0.29 -18.17 -6.57
C ILE A 218 0.99 -19.00 -6.57
N ILE A 219 2.03 -18.48 -5.92
CA ILE A 219 3.34 -19.11 -5.77
C ILE A 219 3.47 -19.61 -4.35
N GLU A 220 3.39 -20.90 -4.15
CA GLU A 220 3.50 -21.53 -2.86
C GLU A 220 4.98 -21.71 -2.46
N ARG A 221 5.28 -21.43 -1.19
CA ARG A 221 6.60 -21.62 -0.57
C ARG A 221 6.43 -22.22 0.82
N SER A 222 6.76 -23.51 0.95
CA SER A 222 6.66 -24.24 2.23
C SER A 222 7.48 -23.60 3.36
N GLN A 223 8.54 -22.90 3.01
CA GLN A 223 9.39 -22.15 3.95
C GLN A 223 8.63 -21.03 4.69
N LEU A 224 7.55 -20.52 4.10
CA LEU A 224 6.71 -19.49 4.72
C LEU A 224 5.69 -20.07 5.72
N SER A 225 5.57 -21.38 5.83
CA SER A 225 4.73 -22.02 6.86
C SER A 225 5.37 -21.95 8.25
N GLU A 226 4.57 -22.14 9.31
CA GLU A 226 5.09 -22.20 10.67
C GLU A 226 6.15 -23.31 10.80
N PHE A 227 5.83 -24.50 10.28
CA PHE A 227 6.75 -25.64 10.30
C PHE A 227 8.00 -25.39 9.44
N GLY A 228 7.85 -24.87 8.24
CA GLY A 228 8.97 -24.61 7.35
C GLY A 228 9.94 -23.58 7.91
N ASN A 229 9.40 -22.49 8.50
CA ASN A 229 10.22 -21.49 9.18
C ASN A 229 10.93 -22.05 10.42
N LYS A 230 10.21 -22.81 11.28
CA LYS A 230 10.82 -23.43 12.46
C LYS A 230 11.96 -24.39 12.08
N LYS A 231 11.77 -25.20 11.04
CA LYS A 231 12.77 -26.17 10.56
C LYS A 231 13.99 -25.51 9.90
N GLY A 232 13.81 -24.34 9.28
CA GLY A 232 14.90 -23.70 8.56
C GLY A 232 14.69 -22.18 8.34
N PRO A 233 14.90 -21.33 9.38
CA PRO A 233 14.70 -19.88 9.25
C PRO A 233 15.55 -19.26 8.13
N LYS A 234 16.74 -19.79 7.88
CA LYS A 234 17.62 -19.35 6.78
C LYS A 234 16.94 -19.51 5.40
N ARG A 235 16.17 -20.60 5.21
CA ARG A 235 15.44 -20.81 3.95
C ARG A 235 14.28 -19.81 3.79
N THR A 236 13.61 -19.45 4.89
CA THR A 236 12.59 -18.38 4.88
C THR A 236 13.21 -17.05 4.52
N LYS A 237 14.39 -16.71 5.09
CA LYS A 237 15.16 -15.50 4.71
C LYS A 237 15.46 -15.48 3.22
N ASN A 238 15.91 -16.59 2.63
CA ASN A 238 16.23 -16.66 1.20
C ASN A 238 14.99 -16.39 0.34
N VAL A 239 13.81 -16.94 0.68
CA VAL A 239 12.56 -16.63 -0.04
C VAL A 239 12.27 -15.12 -0.03
N VAL A 240 12.45 -14.45 1.10
CA VAL A 240 12.23 -12.99 1.21
C VAL A 240 13.25 -12.23 0.37
N LEU A 241 14.52 -12.62 0.43
CA LEU A 241 15.59 -12.02 -0.37
C LEU A 241 15.32 -12.17 -1.87
N ASP A 242 14.95 -13.37 -2.32
CA ASP A 242 14.62 -13.63 -3.73
C ASP A 242 13.49 -12.70 -4.21
N VAL A 243 12.43 -12.54 -3.41
CA VAL A 243 11.30 -11.64 -3.74
C VAL A 243 11.76 -10.17 -3.82
N ILE A 244 12.64 -9.75 -2.91
CA ILE A 244 13.22 -8.40 -2.94
C ILE A 244 14.13 -8.25 -4.18
N GLU A 245 14.93 -9.23 -4.49
CA GLU A 245 15.89 -9.21 -5.60
C GLU A 245 15.24 -9.24 -6.98
N GLU A 246 14.15 -9.98 -7.15
CA GLU A 246 13.42 -10.06 -8.42
C GLU A 246 12.84 -8.72 -8.89
N GLY A 247 12.70 -7.76 -7.98
CA GLY A 247 12.39 -6.38 -8.37
C GLY A 247 10.95 -6.10 -8.75
N GLN A 248 10.03 -7.05 -8.57
CA GLN A 248 8.60 -6.86 -8.83
C GLN A 248 7.81 -6.55 -7.54
N SER A 249 6.66 -5.88 -7.69
CA SER A 249 5.73 -5.72 -6.58
C SER A 249 5.14 -7.07 -6.18
N ALA A 250 5.06 -7.32 -4.86
CA ALA A 250 4.65 -8.63 -4.37
C ALA A 250 3.87 -8.54 -3.05
N VAL A 251 3.00 -9.53 -2.81
CA VAL A 251 2.48 -9.84 -1.49
C VAL A 251 3.01 -11.19 -1.03
N ILE A 252 3.51 -11.25 0.22
CA ILE A 252 3.91 -12.46 0.92
C ILE A 252 2.90 -12.69 2.02
N CYS A 253 2.12 -13.78 1.93
CA CYS A 253 1.20 -14.19 2.98
C CYS A 253 1.80 -15.32 3.82
N SER A 254 1.81 -15.12 5.15
CA SER A 254 2.45 -16.04 6.08
C SER A 254 1.74 -16.07 7.44
N HIS A 255 2.41 -16.61 8.45
CA HIS A 255 1.92 -16.90 9.78
C HIS A 255 2.70 -16.12 10.85
N ARG A 256 2.06 -15.81 11.97
CA ARG A 256 2.67 -15.09 13.09
C ARG A 256 4.07 -15.63 13.48
N PRO A 257 4.32 -16.95 13.60
CA PRO A 257 5.65 -17.45 13.98
C PRO A 257 6.75 -17.24 12.93
N ALA A 258 6.40 -16.98 11.67
CA ALA A 258 7.37 -16.73 10.60
C ALA A 258 7.66 -15.22 10.41
N LEU A 259 6.76 -14.33 10.87
CA LEU A 259 6.89 -12.88 10.69
C LEU A 259 8.21 -12.33 11.25
N PRO A 260 8.69 -12.70 12.45
CA PRO A 260 9.99 -12.21 12.95
C PRO A 260 11.12 -12.43 11.93
N THR A 261 11.25 -13.66 11.41
CA THR A 261 12.28 -13.99 10.41
C THR A 261 12.14 -13.16 9.12
N ILE A 262 10.90 -12.92 8.68
CA ILE A 262 10.59 -12.12 7.48
C ILE A 262 10.99 -10.66 7.72
N PHE A 263 10.56 -10.04 8.83
CA PHE A 263 10.84 -8.63 9.12
C PHE A 263 12.31 -8.36 9.43
N ASP A 264 13.00 -9.25 10.14
CA ASP A 264 14.45 -9.16 10.35
C ASP A 264 15.24 -9.16 9.03
N THR A 265 14.72 -9.88 8.03
CA THR A 265 15.34 -9.88 6.70
C THR A 265 15.11 -8.56 5.97
N ILE A 266 13.90 -8.03 6.02
CA ILE A 266 13.50 -6.77 5.37
C ILE A 266 14.20 -5.57 6.02
N LYS A 267 14.36 -5.58 7.33
CA LYS A 267 14.97 -4.51 8.13
C LYS A 267 16.37 -4.12 7.64
N LYS A 268 17.10 -5.06 7.02
CA LYS A 268 18.43 -4.79 6.44
C LYS A 268 18.44 -3.77 5.28
N TYR A 269 17.27 -3.50 4.70
CA TYR A 269 17.10 -2.51 3.62
C TYR A 269 16.52 -1.19 4.12
N ALA A 270 16.25 -1.08 5.41
CA ALA A 270 15.63 0.09 6.03
C ALA A 270 16.67 1.04 6.64
N PRO A 271 16.45 2.37 6.56
CA PRO A 271 17.11 3.31 7.46
C PRO A 271 16.57 3.12 8.89
N GLU A 272 17.38 3.46 9.89
CA GLU A 272 17.00 3.32 11.31
C GLU A 272 15.68 4.01 11.66
N THR A 273 15.39 5.14 11.02
CA THR A 273 14.14 5.89 11.20
C THR A 273 12.86 5.09 10.86
N LYS A 274 12.98 3.91 10.24
CA LYS A 274 11.85 3.02 9.92
C LYS A 274 11.81 1.76 10.79
N PHE A 275 12.76 1.58 11.72
CA PHE A 275 12.84 0.38 12.53
C PHE A 275 11.62 0.20 13.42
N ASP A 276 11.15 1.24 14.11
CA ASP A 276 10.00 1.17 15.03
C ASP A 276 8.73 0.65 14.33
N LEU A 277 8.51 1.06 13.07
CA LEU A 277 7.36 0.56 12.29
C LEU A 277 7.56 -0.90 11.88
N LEU A 278 8.77 -1.27 11.44
CA LEU A 278 9.06 -2.66 11.04
C LEU A 278 9.03 -3.62 12.22
N ASP A 279 9.42 -3.16 13.42
CA ASP A 279 9.38 -3.95 14.66
C ASP A 279 7.95 -4.25 15.14
N GLN A 280 6.94 -3.54 14.62
CA GLN A 280 5.53 -3.87 14.82
C GLN A 280 5.05 -5.02 13.90
N GLY A 281 5.80 -5.35 12.85
CA GLY A 281 5.42 -6.37 11.87
C GLY A 281 5.18 -7.76 12.46
N PRO A 282 6.02 -8.27 13.39
CA PRO A 282 5.78 -9.55 14.06
C PRO A 282 4.46 -9.62 14.84
N ALA A 283 3.88 -8.48 15.23
CA ALA A 283 2.64 -8.35 15.97
C ALA A 283 1.39 -8.15 15.08
N LEU A 284 1.51 -8.30 13.76
CA LEU A 284 0.35 -8.23 12.86
C LEU A 284 -0.77 -9.16 13.33
N LYS A 285 -2.00 -8.65 13.43
CA LYS A 285 -3.21 -9.44 13.69
C LYS A 285 -3.62 -10.22 12.43
N PRO A 286 -4.54 -11.20 12.51
CA PRO A 286 -5.11 -11.81 11.30
C PRO A 286 -5.64 -10.75 10.33
N ALA A 287 -5.45 -10.97 9.03
CA ALA A 287 -5.80 -10.05 7.95
C ALA A 287 -5.17 -8.64 8.05
N GLU A 288 -4.19 -8.44 8.92
CA GLU A 288 -3.36 -7.23 8.88
C GLU A 288 -2.18 -7.42 7.93
N MET A 289 -1.83 -6.33 7.27
CA MET A 289 -0.68 -6.27 6.38
C MET A 289 0.20 -5.05 6.64
N MET A 290 1.46 -5.18 6.29
CA MET A 290 2.41 -4.09 6.22
C MET A 290 2.82 -3.86 4.77
N VAL A 291 2.67 -2.64 4.30
CA VAL A 291 3.08 -2.21 2.95
C VAL A 291 4.43 -1.51 3.07
N ILE A 292 5.41 -2.02 2.35
CA ILE A 292 6.79 -1.56 2.39
C ILE A 292 7.17 -1.11 0.98
N HIS A 293 7.42 0.17 0.79
CA HIS A 293 7.82 0.72 -0.50
C HIS A 293 9.34 0.67 -0.65
N LEU A 294 9.81 -0.17 -1.56
CA LEU A 294 11.22 -0.33 -1.93
C LEU A 294 11.52 0.44 -3.21
N THR A 295 12.68 1.10 -3.28
CA THR A 295 13.14 1.72 -4.53
C THR A 295 13.30 0.71 -5.66
N THR A 296 13.04 1.15 -6.90
CA THR A 296 13.21 0.35 -8.14
C THR A 296 14.62 0.51 -8.73
N SER A 297 15.66 0.41 -7.91
CA SER A 297 17.03 0.50 -8.42
C SER A 297 17.41 -0.76 -9.22
N ASP A 298 18.12 -0.58 -10.33
CA ASP A 298 18.66 -1.68 -11.14
C ASP A 298 19.78 -2.45 -10.41
N SER A 299 20.39 -1.84 -9.40
CA SER A 299 21.41 -2.47 -8.55
C SER A 299 20.79 -3.04 -7.28
N LYS A 300 20.93 -4.35 -7.07
CA LYS A 300 20.49 -5.07 -5.86
C LYS A 300 21.01 -4.43 -4.56
N LYS A 301 22.24 -3.92 -4.55
CA LYS A 301 22.89 -3.28 -3.38
C LYS A 301 22.35 -1.89 -3.06
N LYS A 302 21.57 -1.25 -3.95
CA LYS A 302 21.07 0.13 -3.78
C LYS A 302 19.59 0.22 -3.38
N ARG A 303 18.89 -0.91 -3.21
CA ARG A 303 17.48 -0.89 -2.81
C ARG A 303 17.33 -0.38 -1.39
N LYS A 304 16.42 0.57 -1.19
CA LYS A 304 16.13 1.20 0.11
C LYS A 304 14.64 1.21 0.37
N ILE A 305 14.26 1.09 1.63
CA ILE A 305 12.88 1.31 2.07
C ILE A 305 12.63 2.81 2.18
N VAL A 306 11.57 3.27 1.51
CA VAL A 306 11.15 4.68 1.48
C VAL A 306 10.04 4.94 2.47
N SER A 307 8.99 4.11 2.48
CA SER A 307 7.89 4.19 3.44
C SER A 307 7.48 2.80 3.93
N VAL A 308 6.88 2.79 5.12
CA VAL A 308 6.29 1.62 5.77
C VAL A 308 4.94 2.03 6.31
N GLU A 309 3.92 1.25 6.02
CA GLU A 309 2.53 1.51 6.38
C GLU A 309 1.88 0.22 6.90
N ARG A 310 0.95 0.32 7.85
CA ARG A 310 0.24 -0.83 8.42
C ARG A 310 -1.25 -0.67 8.25
N TYR A 311 -1.93 -1.72 7.79
CA TYR A 311 -3.37 -1.75 7.56
C TYR A 311 -3.98 -3.07 8.01
N GLY A 312 -5.24 -3.01 8.44
CA GLY A 312 -6.06 -4.18 8.74
C GLY A 312 -7.46 -3.99 8.22
N VAL A 313 -8.10 -5.07 7.81
CA VAL A 313 -9.52 -5.08 7.45
C VAL A 313 -10.33 -5.48 8.69
N ILE A 314 -11.02 -4.52 9.26
CA ILE A 314 -11.90 -4.72 10.43
C ILE A 314 -13.31 -5.05 9.95
#